data_a304acdb4afe831a177e1e59965b4894
#
_entry.id   a304acdb4afe831a177e1e59965b4894
#
_cell.length_a   1.000
_cell.length_b   1.000
_cell.length_c   1.000
_cell.angle_alpha   90.00
_cell.angle_beta   90.00
_cell.angle_gamma   90.00
#
_symmetry.space_group_name_H-M   'P 1'
#
loop_
_entity.id
_entity.type
_entity.pdbx_description
1 polymer ?
#
loop_
_entity_poly.entity_id
_entity_poly.type
_entity_poly.pdbx_seq_one_letter_code
_entity_poly.pdbx_strand_id
1 'polypeptide(L)'
;METLIQIAQLILCLSFLVVLHELGHFIPAKYFKTRIEKFYLFFDPWFSLVKKKIGDTEYGIGWLPMGGYVKIAGMIDESMDKEQLKQEPQPWEYRSKPAWQRLIIILGGVIVNFFLAWIIYAMLFVTHGDNFVDNSKIKHGIAVDSVGNLLGLQNGDKILKVDGKVQTKYDQLPIEILFGDNITVDRGGKEVTFDLSDEGKRDVIKRKGKNFLGVREEVIIDSLVPNMPAQKAGLLVGDRIVSINEKPTTYFDEFSTEIAK
;
A
#
# COMPACT_ATOMS: atom_id res chain seq x y z
N MET A 1 -10.48 -16.74 -17.89
CA MET A 1 -9.63 -15.84 -18.69
C MET A 1 -8.97 -14.77 -17.82
N GLU A 2 -9.69 -14.13 -16.92
CA GLU A 2 -9.16 -13.09 -16.01
C GLU A 2 -7.98 -13.57 -15.14
N THR A 3 -8.09 -14.75 -14.52
CA THR A 3 -7.02 -15.31 -13.68
C THR A 3 -5.70 -15.53 -14.45
N LEU A 4 -5.78 -15.96 -15.71
CA LEU A 4 -4.60 -16.14 -16.55
C LEU A 4 -3.92 -14.81 -16.88
N ILE A 5 -4.71 -13.78 -17.14
CA ILE A 5 -4.22 -12.41 -17.38
C ILE A 5 -3.53 -11.87 -16.11
N GLN A 6 -4.14 -12.06 -14.94
CA GLN A 6 -3.58 -11.63 -13.66
C GLN A 6 -2.23 -12.32 -13.36
N ILE A 7 -2.14 -13.64 -13.61
CA ILE A 7 -0.88 -14.38 -13.47
C ILE A 7 0.18 -13.86 -14.44
N ALA A 8 -0.18 -13.64 -15.71
CA ALA A 8 0.75 -13.10 -16.71
C ALA A 8 1.25 -11.69 -16.34
N GLN A 9 0.36 -10.83 -15.85
CA GLN A 9 0.72 -9.49 -15.36
C GLN A 9 1.66 -9.56 -14.16
N LEU A 10 1.38 -10.45 -13.19
CA LEU A 10 2.24 -10.64 -12.03
C LEU A 10 3.65 -11.08 -12.45
N ILE A 11 3.76 -12.08 -13.33
CA ILE A 11 5.05 -12.55 -13.84
C ILE A 11 5.79 -11.43 -14.58
N LEU A 12 5.10 -10.64 -15.40
CA LEU A 12 5.69 -9.53 -16.11
C LEU A 12 6.25 -8.45 -15.17
N CYS A 13 5.46 -8.06 -14.16
CA CYS A 13 5.89 -7.08 -13.14
C CYS A 13 7.11 -7.59 -12.36
N LEU A 14 7.06 -8.83 -11.89
CA LEU A 14 8.19 -9.45 -11.17
C LEU A 14 9.43 -9.52 -12.05
N SER A 15 9.28 -9.93 -13.32
CA SER A 15 10.40 -9.99 -14.26
C SER A 15 11.07 -8.64 -14.46
N PHE A 16 10.27 -7.59 -14.61
CA PHE A 16 10.77 -6.22 -14.76
C PHE A 16 11.55 -5.75 -13.52
N LEU A 17 11.00 -5.96 -12.32
CA LEU A 17 11.64 -5.62 -11.06
C LEU A 17 12.96 -6.38 -10.86
N VAL A 18 12.96 -7.68 -11.16
CA VAL A 18 14.14 -8.54 -11.02
C VAL A 18 15.24 -8.11 -11.99
N VAL A 19 14.93 -7.88 -13.27
CA VAL A 19 15.93 -7.43 -14.25
C VAL A 19 16.58 -6.11 -13.80
N LEU A 20 15.81 -5.17 -13.31
CA LEU A 20 16.36 -3.90 -12.82
C LEU A 20 17.20 -4.08 -11.56
N HIS A 21 16.77 -4.97 -10.66
CA HIS A 21 17.52 -5.34 -9.46
C HIS A 21 18.90 -5.92 -9.83
N GLU A 22 18.92 -6.92 -10.71
CA GLU A 22 20.15 -7.55 -11.17
C GLU A 22 21.06 -6.58 -11.94
N LEU A 23 20.47 -5.67 -12.73
CA LEU A 23 21.22 -4.59 -13.36
C LEU A 23 21.86 -3.65 -12.34
N GLY A 24 21.21 -3.45 -11.21
CA GLY A 24 21.76 -2.69 -10.07
C GLY A 24 23.05 -3.28 -9.51
N HIS A 25 23.22 -4.60 -9.52
CA HIS A 25 24.47 -5.27 -9.18
C HIS A 25 25.46 -5.31 -10.35
N PHE A 26 24.94 -5.58 -11.54
CA PHE A 26 25.72 -5.75 -12.76
C PHE A 26 26.49 -4.48 -13.15
N ILE A 27 25.81 -3.32 -13.16
CA ILE A 27 26.41 -2.06 -13.64
C ILE A 27 27.64 -1.65 -12.79
N PRO A 28 27.53 -1.56 -11.45
CA PRO A 28 28.70 -1.21 -10.63
C PRO A 28 29.78 -2.29 -10.67
N ALA A 29 29.43 -3.58 -10.75
CA ALA A 29 30.42 -4.64 -10.89
C ALA A 29 31.25 -4.47 -12.16
N LYS A 30 30.60 -4.19 -13.30
CA LYS A 30 31.28 -3.86 -14.57
C LYS A 30 32.13 -2.60 -14.48
N TYR A 31 31.59 -1.53 -13.85
CA TYR A 31 32.30 -0.26 -13.68
C TYR A 31 33.59 -0.43 -12.87
N PHE A 32 33.56 -1.23 -11.80
CA PHE A 32 34.74 -1.55 -10.97
C PHE A 32 35.62 -2.66 -11.56
N LYS A 33 35.39 -3.05 -12.81
CA LYS A 33 36.14 -4.11 -13.48
C LYS A 33 36.14 -5.44 -12.70
N THR A 34 35.00 -5.76 -12.10
CA THR A 34 34.76 -7.08 -11.52
C THR A 34 34.20 -7.99 -12.60
N ARG A 35 34.74 -9.20 -12.70
CA ARG A 35 34.29 -10.18 -13.72
C ARG A 35 32.91 -10.69 -13.33
N ILE A 36 31.98 -10.66 -14.33
CA ILE A 36 30.65 -11.23 -14.23
C ILE A 36 30.60 -12.46 -15.10
N GLU A 37 30.28 -13.60 -14.48
CA GLU A 37 30.25 -14.88 -15.17
C GLU A 37 28.91 -15.12 -15.83
N LYS A 38 27.79 -14.83 -15.12
CA LYS A 38 26.42 -15.02 -15.63
C LYS A 38 25.54 -13.84 -15.29
N PHE A 39 24.60 -13.57 -16.21
CA PHE A 39 23.49 -12.65 -16.02
C PHE A 39 22.22 -13.31 -16.57
N TYR A 40 21.33 -13.72 -15.69
CA TYR A 40 20.16 -14.50 -16.06
C TYR A 40 18.87 -13.85 -15.57
N LEU A 41 17.91 -13.75 -16.49
CA LEU A 41 16.51 -13.57 -16.13
C LEU A 41 15.94 -14.97 -15.89
N PHE A 42 15.32 -15.15 -14.74
CA PHE A 42 14.80 -16.43 -14.24
C PHE A 42 15.91 -17.45 -13.91
N PHE A 43 15.57 -18.35 -12.99
CA PHE A 43 16.46 -19.46 -12.67
C PHE A 43 16.45 -20.51 -13.78
N ASP A 44 17.60 -21.11 -13.99
CA ASP A 44 17.83 -22.13 -15.01
C ASP A 44 18.26 -23.50 -14.43
N PRO A 45 17.58 -24.05 -13.40
CA PRO A 45 17.96 -25.37 -12.89
C PRO A 45 17.84 -26.39 -14.04
N TRP A 46 18.96 -27.07 -14.28
CA TRP A 46 19.18 -28.08 -15.32
C TRP A 46 19.34 -27.55 -16.76
N PHE A 47 18.55 -26.59 -17.23
CA PHE A 47 18.68 -26.06 -18.59
C PHE A 47 18.20 -24.60 -18.70
N SER A 48 18.75 -23.89 -19.67
CA SER A 48 18.34 -22.53 -20.03
C SER A 48 17.49 -22.55 -21.30
N LEU A 49 16.46 -21.69 -21.39
CA LEU A 49 15.66 -21.54 -22.59
C LEU A 49 16.48 -20.91 -23.73
N VAL A 50 17.22 -19.86 -23.40
CA VAL A 50 18.12 -19.15 -24.32
C VAL A 50 19.36 -18.75 -23.55
N LYS A 51 20.55 -18.91 -24.16
CA LYS A 51 21.81 -18.42 -23.63
C LYS A 51 22.75 -17.96 -24.72
N LYS A 52 23.51 -16.91 -24.44
CA LYS A 52 24.53 -16.36 -25.34
C LYS A 52 25.70 -15.80 -24.52
N LYS A 53 26.91 -16.24 -24.85
CA LYS A 53 28.13 -15.70 -24.24
C LYS A 53 28.62 -14.48 -25.00
N ILE A 54 28.83 -13.36 -24.28
CA ILE A 54 29.37 -12.13 -24.82
C ILE A 54 30.53 -11.69 -23.92
N GLY A 55 31.76 -11.79 -24.44
CA GLY A 55 32.97 -11.62 -23.65
C GLY A 55 33.08 -12.66 -22.55
N ASP A 56 33.27 -12.19 -21.31
CA ASP A 56 33.39 -13.06 -20.13
C ASP A 56 32.04 -13.43 -19.51
N THR A 57 30.94 -12.79 -19.94
CA THR A 57 29.60 -12.94 -19.35
C THR A 57 28.70 -13.81 -20.22
N GLU A 58 28.05 -14.80 -19.63
CA GLU A 58 26.98 -15.56 -20.23
C GLU A 58 25.62 -14.91 -19.85
N TYR A 59 24.89 -14.46 -20.87
CA TYR A 59 23.53 -13.92 -20.71
C TYR A 59 22.53 -15.00 -21.06
N GLY A 60 21.47 -15.14 -20.24
CA GLY A 60 20.50 -16.18 -20.50
C GLY A 60 19.12 -15.90 -19.90
N ILE A 61 18.17 -16.73 -20.33
CA ILE A 61 16.81 -16.78 -19.78
C ILE A 61 16.59 -18.21 -19.29
N GLY A 62 16.35 -18.34 -17.99
CA GLY A 62 15.91 -19.58 -17.37
C GLY A 62 14.45 -19.88 -17.65
N TRP A 63 14.00 -21.06 -17.29
CA TRP A 63 12.61 -21.47 -17.48
C TRP A 63 11.73 -21.24 -16.24
N LEU A 64 12.34 -21.05 -15.05
CA LEU A 64 11.64 -20.94 -13.78
C LEU A 64 11.45 -19.45 -13.39
N PRO A 65 10.24 -18.85 -13.52
CA PRO A 65 10.01 -17.43 -13.32
C PRO A 65 9.91 -17.04 -11.83
N MET A 66 10.89 -17.47 -11.01
CA MET A 66 10.94 -17.20 -9.57
C MET A 66 12.06 -16.25 -9.17
N GLY A 67 12.61 -15.48 -10.11
CA GLY A 67 13.71 -14.56 -9.84
C GLY A 67 14.69 -14.50 -11.01
N GLY A 68 15.81 -13.86 -10.81
CA GLY A 68 16.96 -13.83 -11.71
C GLY A 68 18.22 -13.90 -10.87
N TYR A 69 19.39 -13.89 -11.53
CA TYR A 69 20.64 -13.81 -10.80
C TYR A 69 21.78 -13.23 -11.63
N VAL A 70 22.69 -12.58 -10.94
CA VAL A 70 23.97 -12.17 -11.50
C VAL A 70 25.10 -12.88 -10.76
N LYS A 71 25.86 -13.76 -11.45
CA LYS A 71 27.03 -14.43 -10.87
C LYS A 71 28.27 -13.58 -11.03
N ILE A 72 28.74 -13.03 -9.92
CA ILE A 72 29.92 -12.16 -9.84
C ILE A 72 31.08 -12.99 -9.29
N ALA A 73 32.20 -13.01 -10.02
CA ALA A 73 33.39 -13.78 -9.63
C ALA A 73 33.90 -13.40 -8.23
N GLY A 74 34.12 -14.39 -7.38
CA GLY A 74 34.61 -14.21 -6.01
C GLY A 74 33.58 -13.64 -5.00
N MET A 75 32.29 -13.67 -5.35
CA MET A 75 31.16 -13.36 -4.48
C MET A 75 30.41 -14.65 -4.14
N ILE A 76 30.02 -14.82 -2.88
CA ILE A 76 29.08 -15.87 -2.48
C ILE A 76 27.68 -15.34 -2.82
N ASP A 77 27.14 -15.86 -3.88
CA ASP A 77 25.78 -15.58 -4.31
C ASP A 77 24.89 -16.81 -4.09
N GLU A 78 23.68 -16.77 -4.61
CA GLU A 78 22.71 -17.85 -4.55
C GLU A 78 23.19 -19.15 -5.20
N SER A 79 24.24 -19.09 -6.05
CA SER A 79 24.84 -20.27 -6.68
C SER A 79 25.73 -21.10 -5.73
N MET A 80 26.03 -20.57 -4.54
CA MET A 80 26.83 -21.20 -3.48
C MET A 80 28.16 -21.87 -3.94
N ASP A 81 28.83 -21.31 -4.95
CA ASP A 81 30.06 -21.82 -5.50
C ASP A 81 31.26 -21.57 -4.54
N LYS A 82 31.37 -22.44 -3.52
CA LYS A 82 32.42 -22.36 -2.50
C LYS A 82 33.79 -22.82 -3.00
N GLU A 83 33.86 -23.54 -4.11
CA GLU A 83 35.12 -24.08 -4.62
C GLU A 83 36.02 -22.97 -5.17
N GLN A 84 35.46 -21.98 -5.84
CA GLN A 84 36.19 -20.83 -6.34
C GLN A 84 36.85 -20.01 -5.21
N LEU A 85 36.24 -19.99 -4.03
CA LEU A 85 36.74 -19.27 -2.87
C LEU A 85 37.96 -19.91 -2.20
N LYS A 86 38.25 -21.17 -2.48
CA LYS A 86 39.44 -21.88 -1.96
C LYS A 86 40.74 -21.47 -2.67
N GLN A 87 40.62 -20.86 -3.85
CA GLN A 87 41.76 -20.38 -4.63
C GLN A 87 42.19 -18.99 -4.17
N GLU A 88 43.43 -18.62 -4.50
CA GLU A 88 43.92 -17.26 -4.20
C GLU A 88 43.09 -16.19 -4.92
N PRO A 89 42.76 -15.07 -4.22
CA PRO A 89 41.98 -13.99 -4.78
C PRO A 89 42.58 -13.38 -6.04
N GLN A 90 41.85 -13.32 -7.10
CA GLN A 90 42.27 -12.69 -8.35
C GLN A 90 41.91 -11.19 -8.41
N PRO A 91 42.65 -10.33 -9.11
CA PRO A 91 42.39 -8.88 -9.15
C PRO A 91 41.01 -8.49 -9.70
N TRP A 92 40.42 -9.36 -10.51
CA TRP A 92 39.05 -9.16 -11.11
C TRP A 92 37.93 -9.73 -10.27
N GLU A 93 38.22 -10.32 -9.11
CA GLU A 93 37.20 -10.86 -8.23
C GLU A 93 36.63 -9.80 -7.28
N TYR A 94 35.38 -9.97 -6.89
CA TYR A 94 34.67 -9.14 -5.92
C TYR A 94 35.44 -9.01 -4.59
N ARG A 95 35.94 -10.13 -4.06
CA ARG A 95 36.68 -10.17 -2.76
C ARG A 95 38.01 -9.39 -2.78
N SER A 96 38.57 -9.11 -3.96
CA SER A 96 39.81 -8.31 -4.12
C SER A 96 39.50 -6.80 -4.17
N LYS A 97 38.26 -6.38 -4.22
CA LYS A 97 37.90 -4.97 -4.29
C LYS A 97 37.86 -4.34 -2.90
N PRO A 98 38.18 -3.04 -2.78
CA PRO A 98 38.04 -2.31 -1.53
C PRO A 98 36.60 -2.33 -1.02
N ALA A 99 36.43 -2.20 0.31
CA ALA A 99 35.13 -2.38 0.97
C ALA A 99 34.01 -1.50 0.41
N TRP A 100 34.31 -0.25 0.07
CA TRP A 100 33.30 0.66 -0.49
C TRP A 100 32.79 0.24 -1.87
N GLN A 101 33.65 -0.33 -2.75
CA GLN A 101 33.23 -0.87 -4.04
C GLN A 101 32.35 -2.10 -3.86
N ARG A 102 32.72 -2.98 -2.95
CA ARG A 102 31.92 -4.15 -2.58
C ARG A 102 30.55 -3.75 -2.05
N LEU A 103 30.51 -2.72 -1.21
CA LEU A 103 29.26 -2.19 -0.67
C LEU A 103 28.33 -1.66 -1.79
N ILE A 104 28.88 -0.88 -2.74
CA ILE A 104 28.10 -0.37 -3.86
C ILE A 104 27.58 -1.51 -4.74
N ILE A 105 28.36 -2.55 -4.99
CA ILE A 105 27.92 -3.71 -5.77
C ILE A 105 26.77 -4.42 -5.06
N ILE A 106 26.90 -4.70 -3.75
CA ILE A 106 25.85 -5.41 -2.99
C ILE A 106 24.57 -4.56 -2.88
N LEU A 107 24.69 -3.29 -2.58
CA LEU A 107 23.51 -2.42 -2.40
C LEU A 107 22.88 -2.00 -3.73
N GLY A 108 23.56 -2.18 -4.85
CA GLY A 108 23.16 -1.70 -6.16
C GLY A 108 21.75 -2.12 -6.54
N GLY A 109 21.40 -3.39 -6.36
CA GLY A 109 20.07 -3.92 -6.66
C GLY A 109 18.96 -3.25 -5.82
N VAL A 110 19.18 -3.13 -4.52
CA VAL A 110 18.21 -2.50 -3.60
C VAL A 110 18.07 -1.00 -3.92
N ILE A 111 19.18 -0.31 -4.19
CA ILE A 111 19.18 1.11 -4.53
C ILE A 111 18.37 1.37 -5.80
N VAL A 112 18.57 0.56 -6.84
CA VAL A 112 17.80 0.70 -8.10
C VAL A 112 16.31 0.51 -7.86
N ASN A 113 15.92 -0.52 -7.12
CA ASN A 113 14.50 -0.76 -6.79
C ASN A 113 13.90 0.35 -5.93
N PHE A 114 14.67 0.91 -5.00
CA PHE A 114 14.24 2.05 -4.20
C PHE A 114 13.94 3.28 -5.07
N PHE A 115 14.88 3.65 -5.95
CA PHE A 115 14.67 4.77 -6.86
C PHE A 115 13.54 4.51 -7.87
N LEU A 116 13.41 3.28 -8.34
CA LEU A 116 12.29 2.89 -9.22
C LEU A 116 10.95 3.09 -8.50
N ALA A 117 10.83 2.60 -7.26
CA ALA A 117 9.62 2.79 -6.47
C ALA A 117 9.31 4.28 -6.27
N TRP A 118 10.32 5.08 -5.94
CA TRP A 118 10.17 6.52 -5.77
C TRP A 118 9.70 7.22 -7.06
N ILE A 119 10.27 6.86 -8.22
CA ILE A 119 9.86 7.39 -9.54
C ILE A 119 8.42 7.00 -9.86
N ILE A 120 8.03 5.73 -9.61
CA ILE A 120 6.66 5.26 -9.86
C ILE A 120 5.68 6.03 -8.95
N TYR A 121 6.00 6.21 -7.67
CA TYR A 121 5.18 6.98 -6.74
C TYR A 121 5.04 8.45 -7.17
N ALA A 122 6.14 9.09 -7.55
CA ALA A 122 6.12 10.46 -8.04
C ALA A 122 5.26 10.59 -9.31
N MET A 123 5.38 9.63 -10.24
CA MET A 123 4.59 9.60 -11.45
C MET A 123 3.09 9.39 -11.17
N LEU A 124 2.75 8.48 -10.27
CA LEU A 124 1.37 8.27 -9.83
C LEU A 124 0.79 9.53 -9.19
N PHE A 125 1.56 10.19 -8.33
CA PHE A 125 1.13 11.44 -7.69
C PHE A 125 0.90 12.57 -8.69
N VAL A 126 1.78 12.72 -9.68
CA VAL A 126 1.63 13.75 -10.73
C VAL A 126 0.43 13.45 -11.65
N THR A 127 0.18 12.17 -11.98
CA THR A 127 -0.88 11.81 -12.92
C THR A 127 -2.26 11.70 -12.27
N HIS A 128 -2.36 11.24 -11.03
CA HIS A 128 -3.63 11.00 -10.34
C HIS A 128 -3.92 12.01 -9.23
N GLY A 129 -2.91 12.78 -8.82
CA GLY A 129 -3.03 13.71 -7.70
C GLY A 129 -3.19 13.02 -6.34
N ASP A 130 -3.53 13.82 -5.34
CA ASP A 130 -3.89 13.36 -3.99
C ASP A 130 -5.42 13.25 -3.92
N ASN A 131 -5.94 12.04 -3.89
CA ASN A 131 -7.37 11.80 -3.74
C ASN A 131 -7.71 11.84 -2.24
N PHE A 132 -8.47 12.83 -1.84
CA PHE A 132 -8.99 12.94 -0.49
C PHE A 132 -10.48 13.29 -0.51
N VAL A 133 -11.17 12.90 0.53
CA VAL A 133 -12.56 13.32 0.73
C VAL A 133 -12.56 14.74 1.29
N ASP A 134 -13.11 15.67 0.52
CA ASP A 134 -13.25 17.06 0.95
C ASP A 134 -14.27 17.14 2.10
N ASN A 135 -13.78 17.51 3.28
CA ASN A 135 -14.59 17.58 4.49
C ASN A 135 -15.78 18.56 4.36
N SER A 136 -15.62 19.63 3.56
CA SER A 136 -16.71 20.58 3.32
C SER A 136 -17.85 20.02 2.48
N LYS A 137 -17.60 18.94 1.72
CA LYS A 137 -18.60 18.28 0.87
C LYS A 137 -19.40 17.20 1.59
N ILE A 138 -19.08 16.88 2.83
CA ILE A 138 -19.81 15.91 3.65
C ILE A 138 -21.16 16.51 4.03
N LYS A 139 -22.23 16.06 3.36
CA LYS A 139 -23.57 16.65 3.47
C LYS A 139 -24.21 16.41 4.83
N HIS A 140 -24.08 15.20 5.35
CA HIS A 140 -24.80 14.73 6.54
C HIS A 140 -23.95 14.65 7.79
N GLY A 141 -22.72 15.21 7.74
CA GLY A 141 -21.78 15.18 8.85
C GLY A 141 -21.17 13.81 9.07
N ILE A 142 -20.68 13.59 10.28
CA ILE A 142 -20.02 12.34 10.69
C ILE A 142 -21.00 11.39 11.38
N ALA A 143 -20.74 10.08 11.27
CA ALA A 143 -21.27 9.04 12.14
C ALA A 143 -20.19 8.65 13.15
N VAL A 144 -20.55 8.51 14.42
CA VAL A 144 -19.60 8.18 15.50
C VAL A 144 -20.04 6.92 16.23
N ASP A 145 -19.06 6.18 16.70
CA ASP A 145 -19.30 5.05 17.61
C ASP A 145 -19.29 5.48 19.10
N SER A 146 -19.30 4.52 20.00
CA SER A 146 -19.24 4.77 21.45
C SER A 146 -18.00 5.56 21.88
N VAL A 147 -16.86 5.39 21.17
CA VAL A 147 -15.61 6.11 21.47
C VAL A 147 -15.66 7.54 20.94
N GLY A 148 -16.22 7.73 19.73
CA GLY A 148 -16.49 9.08 19.21
C GLY A 148 -17.41 9.88 20.14
N ASN A 149 -18.42 9.23 20.72
CA ASN A 149 -19.27 9.87 21.74
C ASN A 149 -18.49 10.24 23.03
N LEU A 150 -17.54 9.40 23.47
CA LEU A 150 -16.67 9.74 24.61
C LEU A 150 -15.75 10.94 24.34
N LEU A 151 -15.43 11.19 23.07
CA LEU A 151 -14.70 12.41 22.65
C LEU A 151 -15.57 13.68 22.68
N GLY A 152 -16.90 13.54 22.85
CA GLY A 152 -17.87 14.64 22.81
C GLY A 152 -18.52 14.86 21.43
N LEU A 153 -18.15 14.03 20.44
CA LEU A 153 -18.72 14.07 19.09
C LEU A 153 -20.11 13.43 19.07
N GLN A 154 -20.93 13.83 18.11
CA GLN A 154 -22.28 13.29 17.88
C GLN A 154 -22.53 12.99 16.42
N ASN A 155 -23.42 12.05 16.15
CA ASN A 155 -23.89 11.77 14.78
C ASN A 155 -24.48 13.04 14.15
N GLY A 156 -24.04 13.37 12.95
CA GLY A 156 -24.46 14.57 12.23
C GLY A 156 -23.60 15.80 12.44
N ASP A 157 -22.62 15.78 13.36
CA ASP A 157 -21.66 16.87 13.50
C ASP A 157 -20.87 17.06 12.19
N LYS A 158 -20.70 18.30 11.73
CA LYS A 158 -19.76 18.64 10.66
C LYS A 158 -18.54 19.28 11.30
N ILE A 159 -17.40 18.64 11.17
CA ILE A 159 -16.16 19.12 11.78
C ILE A 159 -15.65 20.32 10.98
N LEU A 160 -15.52 21.47 11.65
CA LEU A 160 -15.06 22.71 11.03
C LEU A 160 -13.56 22.94 11.32
N LYS A 161 -13.16 22.84 12.60
CA LYS A 161 -11.80 23.15 13.04
C LYS A 161 -11.35 22.18 14.13
N VAL A 162 -10.06 21.93 14.19
CA VAL A 162 -9.35 21.31 15.32
C VAL A 162 -8.24 22.26 15.73
N ASP A 163 -8.16 22.61 17.01
CA ASP A 163 -7.24 23.62 17.54
C ASP A 163 -7.23 24.93 16.74
N GLY A 164 -8.41 25.38 16.32
CA GLY A 164 -8.59 26.58 15.52
C GLY A 164 -8.19 26.46 14.04
N LYS A 165 -7.61 25.32 13.60
CA LYS A 165 -7.24 25.07 12.21
C LYS A 165 -8.40 24.47 11.44
N VAL A 166 -8.77 25.08 10.30
CA VAL A 166 -9.82 24.59 9.41
C VAL A 166 -9.43 23.22 8.84
N GLN A 167 -10.36 22.27 8.91
CA GLN A 167 -10.17 20.91 8.43
C GLN A 167 -10.75 20.75 7.03
N THR A 168 -9.88 20.53 6.05
CA THR A 168 -10.28 20.37 4.64
C THR A 168 -10.31 18.93 4.19
N LYS A 169 -9.49 18.06 4.78
CA LYS A 169 -9.36 16.64 4.40
C LYS A 169 -9.97 15.76 5.48
N TYR A 170 -11.04 15.03 5.11
CA TYR A 170 -11.71 14.10 6.01
C TYR A 170 -10.77 12.98 6.50
N ASP A 171 -9.94 12.47 5.61
CA ASP A 171 -9.05 11.33 5.91
C ASP A 171 -8.00 11.65 7.01
N GLN A 172 -7.73 12.94 7.25
CA GLN A 172 -6.82 13.41 8.29
C GLN A 172 -7.51 13.63 9.64
N LEU A 173 -8.85 13.73 9.68
CA LEU A 173 -9.60 14.02 10.89
C LEU A 173 -9.31 13.06 12.06
N PRO A 174 -9.20 11.73 11.86
CA PRO A 174 -8.90 10.83 12.97
C PRO A 174 -7.60 11.17 13.69
N ILE A 175 -6.56 11.55 12.94
CA ILE A 175 -5.25 11.92 13.49
C ILE A 175 -5.32 13.30 14.14
N GLU A 176 -5.90 14.29 13.48
CA GLU A 176 -6.04 15.65 14.00
C GLU A 176 -6.85 15.66 15.30
N ILE A 177 -7.95 14.89 15.39
CA ILE A 177 -8.76 14.77 16.62
C ILE A 177 -7.97 14.06 17.73
N LEU A 178 -7.17 13.05 17.40
CA LEU A 178 -6.40 12.30 18.41
C LEU A 178 -5.35 13.20 19.08
N PHE A 179 -4.73 14.09 18.32
CA PHE A 179 -3.66 14.96 18.82
C PHE A 179 -4.12 16.38 19.16
N GLY A 180 -5.33 16.77 18.75
CA GLY A 180 -5.89 18.09 19.04
C GLY A 180 -6.47 18.17 20.46
N ASP A 181 -6.53 19.37 21.02
CA ASP A 181 -7.09 19.60 22.36
C ASP A 181 -8.56 20.03 22.30
N ASN A 182 -8.93 20.87 21.32
CA ASN A 182 -10.29 21.32 21.13
C ASN A 182 -10.78 21.16 19.71
N ILE A 183 -12.09 21.03 19.55
CA ILE A 183 -12.73 20.84 18.26
C ILE A 183 -13.92 21.80 18.14
N THR A 184 -14.10 22.33 16.94
CA THR A 184 -15.26 23.15 16.55
C THR A 184 -16.05 22.38 15.49
N VAL A 185 -17.33 22.19 15.76
CA VAL A 185 -18.26 21.48 14.87
C VAL A 185 -19.49 22.35 14.56
N ASP A 186 -20.09 22.15 13.40
CA ASP A 186 -21.47 22.59 13.15
C ASP A 186 -22.40 21.45 13.60
N ARG A 187 -23.16 21.70 14.66
CA ARG A 187 -24.15 20.79 15.24
C ARG A 187 -25.56 21.32 15.04
N GLY A 188 -26.21 20.84 14.00
CA GLY A 188 -27.57 21.27 13.68
C GLY A 188 -27.68 22.74 13.30
N GLY A 189 -26.72 23.31 12.57
CA GLY A 189 -26.68 24.72 12.16
C GLY A 189 -26.09 25.67 13.21
N LYS A 190 -25.56 25.16 14.32
CA LYS A 190 -24.90 25.96 15.36
C LYS A 190 -23.44 25.54 15.50
N GLU A 191 -22.54 26.51 15.46
CA GLU A 191 -21.13 26.31 15.73
C GLU A 191 -20.91 26.08 17.24
N VAL A 192 -20.36 24.91 17.59
CA VAL A 192 -20.08 24.49 18.97
C VAL A 192 -18.61 24.14 19.07
N THR A 193 -17.93 24.70 20.06
CA THR A 193 -16.53 24.39 20.39
C THR A 193 -16.47 23.71 21.75
N PHE A 194 -15.73 22.62 21.84
CA PHE A 194 -15.53 21.89 23.10
C PHE A 194 -14.16 21.20 23.12
N ASP A 195 -13.72 20.86 24.34
CA ASP A 195 -12.46 20.15 24.55
C ASP A 195 -12.66 18.65 24.29
N LEU A 196 -11.68 18.05 23.63
CA LEU A 196 -11.66 16.61 23.36
C LEU A 196 -11.27 15.84 24.61
N SER A 197 -12.08 14.88 25.01
CA SER A 197 -11.86 14.05 26.21
C SER A 197 -10.60 13.21 26.13
N ASP A 198 -9.72 13.31 27.12
CA ASP A 198 -8.53 12.43 27.25
C ASP A 198 -8.88 10.95 27.41
N GLU A 199 -10.03 10.65 28.00
CA GLU A 199 -10.53 9.28 28.11
C GLU A 199 -10.87 8.72 26.73
N GLY A 200 -11.58 9.50 25.92
CA GLY A 200 -11.90 9.15 24.53
C GLY A 200 -10.64 8.93 23.71
N LYS A 201 -9.64 9.83 23.80
CA LYS A 201 -8.36 9.69 23.10
C LYS A 201 -7.63 8.40 23.50
N ARG A 202 -7.57 8.08 24.80
CA ARG A 202 -6.96 6.82 25.27
C ARG A 202 -7.66 5.58 24.72
N ASP A 203 -8.99 5.62 24.60
CA ASP A 203 -9.75 4.49 24.07
C ASP A 203 -9.57 4.33 22.55
N VAL A 204 -9.44 5.43 21.78
CA VAL A 204 -9.03 5.37 20.37
C VAL A 204 -7.69 4.64 20.21
N ILE A 205 -6.70 5.00 21.05
CA ILE A 205 -5.36 4.38 21.01
C ILE A 205 -5.43 2.89 21.37
N LYS A 206 -6.17 2.50 22.44
CA LYS A 206 -6.34 1.09 22.83
C LYS A 206 -6.95 0.24 21.73
N ARG A 207 -7.88 0.79 20.96
CA ARG A 207 -8.51 0.12 19.81
C ARG A 207 -7.66 0.15 18.54
N LYS A 208 -6.39 0.58 18.61
CA LYS A 208 -5.47 0.71 17.46
C LYS A 208 -6.05 1.59 16.33
N GLY A 209 -6.71 2.67 16.70
CA GLY A 209 -7.26 3.62 15.72
C GLY A 209 -8.41 3.07 14.86
N LYS A 210 -9.07 1.97 15.27
CA LYS A 210 -10.26 1.50 14.56
C LYS A 210 -11.28 2.62 14.48
N ASN A 211 -11.86 2.78 13.31
CA ASN A 211 -12.75 3.87 12.90
C ASN A 211 -13.75 4.24 14.01
N PHE A 212 -13.46 5.28 14.76
CA PHE A 212 -14.36 5.85 15.76
C PHE A 212 -15.29 6.90 15.15
N LEU A 213 -15.01 7.29 13.90
CA LEU A 213 -15.85 8.17 13.08
C LEU A 213 -15.91 7.67 11.62
N GLY A 214 -17.03 7.87 10.99
CA GLY A 214 -17.28 7.59 9.58
C GLY A 214 -18.04 8.75 8.93
N VAL A 215 -18.12 8.76 7.60
CA VAL A 215 -19.02 9.68 6.90
C VAL A 215 -20.45 9.19 7.13
N ARG A 216 -21.35 10.10 7.50
CA ARG A 216 -22.76 9.77 7.66
C ARG A 216 -23.45 9.78 6.31
N GLU A 217 -23.95 8.62 5.89
CA GLU A 217 -24.56 8.40 4.58
C GLU A 217 -25.97 7.87 4.70
N GLU A 218 -26.82 8.21 3.72
CA GLU A 218 -28.16 7.65 3.60
C GLU A 218 -28.08 6.18 3.18
N VAL A 219 -29.05 5.37 3.59
CA VAL A 219 -29.11 3.96 3.22
C VAL A 219 -29.77 3.83 1.85
N ILE A 220 -28.94 3.73 0.82
CA ILE A 220 -29.38 3.51 -0.56
C ILE A 220 -28.84 2.15 -1.02
N ILE A 221 -29.68 1.33 -1.64
CA ILE A 221 -29.27 0.03 -2.16
C ILE A 221 -28.49 0.25 -3.46
N ASP A 222 -27.19 -0.02 -3.42
CA ASP A 222 -26.28 0.11 -4.57
C ASP A 222 -26.30 -1.15 -5.44
N SER A 223 -26.33 -2.33 -4.81
CA SER A 223 -26.32 -3.61 -5.53
C SER A 223 -27.08 -4.69 -4.76
N LEU A 224 -27.58 -5.68 -5.49
CA LEU A 224 -28.27 -6.85 -4.94
C LEU A 224 -27.62 -8.13 -5.45
N VAL A 225 -27.35 -9.05 -4.53
CA VAL A 225 -26.83 -10.37 -4.90
C VAL A 225 -27.99 -11.19 -5.48
N PRO A 226 -27.84 -11.75 -6.70
CA PRO A 226 -28.91 -12.54 -7.33
C PRO A 226 -29.36 -13.73 -6.46
N ASN A 227 -30.66 -13.98 -6.44
CA ASN A 227 -31.31 -15.07 -5.69
C ASN A 227 -31.23 -14.99 -4.17
N MET A 228 -30.72 -13.90 -3.58
CA MET A 228 -30.67 -13.68 -2.13
C MET A 228 -32.01 -13.11 -1.59
N PRO A 229 -32.25 -13.20 -0.27
CA PRO A 229 -33.50 -12.77 0.35
C PRO A 229 -33.94 -11.34 0.03
N ALA A 230 -33.02 -10.40 -0.05
CA ALA A 230 -33.33 -9.00 -0.35
C ALA A 230 -34.00 -8.84 -1.73
N GLN A 231 -33.45 -9.49 -2.76
CA GLN A 231 -34.06 -9.48 -4.09
C GLN A 231 -35.40 -10.20 -4.11
N LYS A 232 -35.52 -11.34 -3.41
CA LYS A 232 -36.80 -12.09 -3.31
C LYS A 232 -37.87 -11.30 -2.57
N ALA A 233 -37.51 -10.43 -1.66
CA ALA A 233 -38.41 -9.52 -0.95
C ALA A 233 -38.87 -8.33 -1.80
N GLY A 234 -38.33 -8.18 -3.03
CA GLY A 234 -38.75 -7.12 -3.96
C GLY A 234 -37.93 -5.82 -3.82
N LEU A 235 -36.83 -5.81 -3.07
CA LEU A 235 -35.95 -4.65 -3.03
C LEU A 235 -35.27 -4.45 -4.40
N LEU A 236 -35.09 -3.19 -4.78
CA LEU A 236 -34.50 -2.79 -6.05
C LEU A 236 -33.25 -1.94 -5.81
N VAL A 237 -32.35 -1.94 -6.78
CA VAL A 237 -31.18 -1.02 -6.78
C VAL A 237 -31.72 0.40 -6.90
N GLY A 238 -31.23 1.32 -6.06
CA GLY A 238 -31.69 2.69 -5.93
C GLY A 238 -32.75 2.91 -4.85
N ASP A 239 -33.31 1.84 -4.25
CA ASP A 239 -34.24 1.98 -3.13
C ASP A 239 -33.54 2.63 -1.95
N ARG A 240 -34.23 3.58 -1.30
CA ARG A 240 -33.79 4.24 -0.07
C ARG A 240 -34.57 3.66 1.11
N ILE A 241 -33.82 3.08 2.07
CA ILE A 241 -34.42 2.57 3.30
C ILE A 241 -34.65 3.75 4.24
N VAL A 242 -35.87 3.94 4.66
CA VAL A 242 -36.28 5.07 5.50
C VAL A 242 -36.72 4.63 6.91
N SER A 243 -37.02 3.36 7.11
CA SER A 243 -37.38 2.83 8.43
C SER A 243 -37.21 1.31 8.49
N ILE A 244 -36.98 0.78 9.71
CA ILE A 244 -37.02 -0.63 10.06
C ILE A 244 -37.94 -0.79 11.26
N ASN A 245 -38.92 -1.70 11.19
CA ASN A 245 -39.87 -1.95 12.28
C ASN A 245 -40.49 -0.65 12.82
N GLU A 246 -40.93 0.22 11.92
CA GLU A 246 -41.52 1.52 12.22
C GLU A 246 -40.59 2.56 12.83
N LYS A 247 -39.32 2.23 13.01
CA LYS A 247 -38.29 3.17 13.51
C LYS A 247 -37.60 3.84 12.33
N PRO A 248 -37.47 5.18 12.30
CA PRO A 248 -36.72 5.88 11.28
C PRO A 248 -35.25 5.41 11.26
N THR A 249 -34.75 5.05 10.06
CA THR A 249 -33.37 4.62 9.83
C THR A 249 -32.85 5.23 8.53
N THR A 250 -32.85 6.57 8.50
CA THR A 250 -32.46 7.32 7.29
C THR A 250 -30.99 7.14 6.97
N TYR A 251 -30.17 7.01 8.00
CA TYR A 251 -28.72 6.92 7.87
C TYR A 251 -28.19 5.54 8.25
N PHE A 252 -27.02 5.19 7.70
CA PHE A 252 -26.42 3.86 7.85
C PHE A 252 -26.04 3.52 9.32
N ASP A 253 -25.68 4.50 10.12
CA ASP A 253 -25.45 4.34 11.57
C ASP A 253 -26.72 3.91 12.32
N GLU A 254 -27.86 4.52 12.00
CA GLU A 254 -29.17 4.16 12.56
C GLU A 254 -29.62 2.79 12.08
N PHE A 255 -29.48 2.51 10.78
CA PHE A 255 -29.80 1.24 10.15
C PHE A 255 -28.99 0.09 10.77
N SER A 256 -27.65 0.25 10.88
CA SER A 256 -26.78 -0.78 11.46
C SER A 256 -27.12 -1.07 12.92
N THR A 257 -27.46 -0.04 13.68
CA THR A 257 -27.84 -0.17 15.09
C THR A 257 -29.18 -0.91 15.25
N GLU A 258 -30.13 -0.71 14.34
CA GLU A 258 -31.42 -1.36 14.44
C GLU A 258 -31.39 -2.83 13.95
N ILE A 259 -30.60 -3.15 12.95
CA ILE A 259 -30.41 -4.54 12.47
C ILE A 259 -29.63 -5.40 13.47
N ALA A 260 -28.74 -4.81 14.28
CA ALA A 260 -27.92 -5.55 15.23
C ALA A 260 -28.70 -5.97 16.50
N LYS A 261 -29.95 -5.58 16.65
CA LYS A 261 -30.86 -5.99 17.75
C LYS A 261 -31.57 -7.27 17.47
#